data_aa46db28cca8f83f6f31533514f31131
#
_entry.id   aa46db28cca8f83f6f31533514f31131
#
_cell.length_a   1.000
_cell.length_b   1.000
_cell.length_c   1.000
_cell.angle_alpha   90.00
_cell.angle_beta   90.00
_cell.angle_gamma   90.00
#
_symmetry.space_group_name_H-M   'P 1'
#
loop_
_entity.id
_entity.type
_entity.pdbx_description
1 polymer ?
#
loop_
_entity_poly.entity_id
_entity_poly.type
_entity_poly.pdbx_seq_one_letter_code
_entity_poly.pdbx_strand_id
1 'polypeptide(L)'
;MGIEAFRPKVACIVNIFSAHLDYHGSREEYVKAKLQITKNQTEEDFLVYNADFPELYEFIKGHTKATLVPFSRKSVLEHGAYADETTIYFNGEAVMPLEAIQVPGVQNIENVLAAVAISKLQGATKEGIEKAVRSFHGVKHRTQYVKTIEGRKFYNDSKATNIIATQTALRSFTNQSVVLIAGGLDRGNGFEELEPSLGNVREMVVYGETKEKLKATAEKLSIPVTVVETLEEAVPKAYAASREGEIVLLSPACASWDQFANFEIGRAHV
;
A
#
# COMPACT_ATOMS: atom_id res chain seq x y z
N MET A 1 12.26 -19.65 -11.09
CA MET A 1 13.51 -19.10 -11.66
C MET A 1 14.28 -18.42 -10.55
N GLY A 2 15.50 -18.87 -10.30
CA GLY A 2 16.33 -18.32 -9.23
C GLY A 2 17.17 -17.13 -9.72
N ILE A 3 17.56 -16.29 -8.80
CA ILE A 3 18.59 -15.27 -9.02
C ILE A 3 19.94 -16.01 -8.99
N GLU A 4 20.54 -16.30 -10.14
CA GLU A 4 21.79 -17.10 -10.19
C GLU A 4 23.03 -16.24 -9.98
N ALA A 5 23.20 -15.16 -10.74
CA ALA A 5 24.39 -14.31 -10.72
C ALA A 5 24.13 -12.85 -10.26
N PHE A 6 22.88 -12.46 -10.04
CA PHE A 6 22.53 -11.11 -9.63
C PHE A 6 23.00 -10.84 -8.20
N ARG A 7 23.79 -9.78 -8.01
CA ARG A 7 24.27 -9.29 -6.72
C ARG A 7 23.90 -7.82 -6.57
N PRO A 8 22.84 -7.48 -5.83
CA PRO A 8 22.52 -6.09 -5.56
C PRO A 8 23.50 -5.50 -4.53
N LYS A 9 24.01 -4.29 -4.78
CA LYS A 9 24.82 -3.55 -3.80
C LYS A 9 23.99 -3.20 -2.57
N VAL A 10 22.73 -2.83 -2.78
CA VAL A 10 21.74 -2.62 -1.72
C VAL A 10 20.49 -3.42 -2.08
N ALA A 11 20.13 -4.39 -1.25
CA ALA A 11 18.83 -5.06 -1.28
C ALA A 11 17.88 -4.42 -0.27
N CYS A 12 16.57 -4.57 -0.46
CA CYS A 12 15.57 -4.12 0.51
C CYS A 12 14.46 -5.13 0.67
N ILE A 13 14.07 -5.40 1.92
CA ILE A 13 12.88 -6.18 2.27
C ILE A 13 11.99 -5.31 3.16
N VAL A 14 10.92 -4.76 2.57
CA VAL A 14 10.00 -3.86 3.28
C VAL A 14 9.13 -4.61 4.26
N ASN A 15 8.62 -5.78 3.85
CA ASN A 15 7.80 -6.67 4.67
C ASN A 15 7.77 -8.08 4.06
N ILE A 16 7.35 -9.06 4.86
CA ILE A 16 7.05 -10.42 4.43
C ILE A 16 5.71 -10.82 5.06
N PHE A 17 4.64 -10.75 4.29
CA PHE A 17 3.32 -11.25 4.68
C PHE A 17 3.11 -12.66 4.14
N SER A 18 2.19 -13.41 4.73
CA SER A 18 1.75 -14.68 4.15
C SER A 18 0.96 -14.42 2.87
N ALA A 19 1.54 -14.74 1.72
CA ALA A 19 0.91 -14.57 0.42
C ALA A 19 1.36 -15.69 -0.53
N HIS A 20 0.52 -15.98 -1.54
CA HIS A 20 0.83 -16.99 -2.57
C HIS A 20 1.19 -18.37 -2.02
N LEU A 21 0.53 -18.81 -0.93
CA LEU A 21 0.76 -20.12 -0.31
C LEU A 21 0.36 -21.28 -1.22
N ASP A 22 -0.57 -21.04 -2.13
CA ASP A 22 -0.96 -21.94 -3.22
C ASP A 22 0.20 -22.25 -4.17
N TYR A 23 1.09 -21.28 -4.40
CA TYR A 23 2.29 -21.43 -5.25
C TYR A 23 3.50 -21.95 -4.48
N HIS A 24 3.74 -21.44 -3.26
CA HIS A 24 4.94 -21.73 -2.47
C HIS A 24 4.79 -22.96 -1.54
N GLY A 25 3.57 -23.43 -1.30
CA GLY A 25 3.28 -24.58 -0.44
C GLY A 25 3.34 -24.26 1.07
N SER A 26 4.25 -23.41 1.51
CA SER A 26 4.34 -22.98 2.91
C SER A 26 4.86 -21.52 3.05
N ARG A 27 4.67 -20.95 4.25
CA ARG A 27 5.22 -19.62 4.59
C ARG A 27 6.75 -19.63 4.57
N GLU A 28 7.36 -20.71 5.04
CA GLU A 28 8.82 -20.88 5.08
C GLU A 28 9.42 -20.86 3.68
N GLU A 29 8.81 -21.56 2.74
CA GLU A 29 9.27 -21.56 1.34
C GLU A 29 9.07 -20.20 0.67
N TYR A 30 7.98 -19.50 0.98
CA TYR A 30 7.78 -18.12 0.53
C TYR A 30 8.88 -17.18 1.07
N VAL A 31 9.21 -17.25 2.38
CA VAL A 31 10.30 -16.47 2.99
C VAL A 31 11.64 -16.79 2.32
N LYS A 32 11.98 -18.06 2.17
CA LYS A 32 13.21 -18.49 1.50
C LYS A 32 13.31 -17.95 0.07
N ALA A 33 12.20 -17.96 -0.68
CA ALA A 33 12.16 -17.42 -2.03
C ALA A 33 12.44 -15.89 -2.03
N LYS A 34 11.91 -15.12 -1.07
CA LYS A 34 12.20 -13.68 -0.93
C LYS A 34 13.65 -13.41 -0.55
N LEU A 35 14.22 -14.22 0.34
CA LEU A 35 15.60 -14.11 0.79
C LEU A 35 16.63 -14.43 -0.31
N GLN A 36 16.23 -15.05 -1.43
CA GLN A 36 17.14 -15.26 -2.57
C GLN A 36 17.78 -13.94 -3.07
N ILE A 37 17.14 -12.79 -2.86
CA ILE A 37 17.73 -11.50 -3.27
C ILE A 37 19.07 -11.20 -2.58
N THR A 38 19.32 -11.83 -1.42
CA THR A 38 20.56 -11.64 -0.65
C THR A 38 21.61 -12.71 -0.92
N LYS A 39 21.29 -13.73 -1.72
CA LYS A 39 22.12 -14.96 -1.91
C LYS A 39 23.57 -14.66 -2.27
N ASN A 40 23.79 -13.70 -3.16
CA ASN A 40 25.12 -13.37 -3.68
C ASN A 40 25.75 -12.14 -3.01
N GLN A 41 25.10 -11.57 -2.00
CA GLN A 41 25.65 -10.42 -1.26
C GLN A 41 26.83 -10.84 -0.40
N THR A 42 27.76 -9.91 -0.21
CA THR A 42 28.95 -10.04 0.64
C THR A 42 28.91 -9.00 1.77
N GLU A 43 29.91 -8.97 2.62
CA GLU A 43 30.05 -8.00 3.71
C GLU A 43 30.15 -6.53 3.25
N GLU A 44 30.48 -6.31 1.97
CA GLU A 44 30.53 -4.99 1.36
C GLU A 44 29.14 -4.46 0.91
N ASP A 45 28.12 -5.33 0.93
CA ASP A 45 26.78 -5.01 0.45
C ASP A 45 25.85 -4.70 1.63
N PHE A 46 24.67 -4.18 1.35
CA PHE A 46 23.71 -3.78 2.36
C PHE A 46 22.34 -4.46 2.16
N LEU A 47 21.71 -4.83 3.26
CA LEU A 47 20.30 -5.25 3.29
C LEU A 47 19.50 -4.27 4.15
N VAL A 48 18.68 -3.46 3.52
CA VAL A 48 17.72 -2.57 4.17
C VAL A 48 16.48 -3.37 4.56
N TYR A 49 16.01 -3.25 5.80
CA TYR A 49 14.86 -4.02 6.29
C TYR A 49 14.01 -3.22 7.28
N ASN A 50 12.71 -3.55 7.34
CA ASN A 50 11.77 -2.91 8.25
C ASN A 50 11.88 -3.51 9.66
N ALA A 51 12.41 -2.74 10.60
CA ALA A 51 12.55 -3.15 11.99
C ALA A 51 11.24 -3.13 12.79
N ASP A 52 10.18 -2.53 12.26
CA ASP A 52 8.84 -2.55 12.85
C ASP A 52 8.18 -3.94 12.78
N PHE A 53 8.79 -4.89 12.05
CA PHE A 53 8.43 -6.29 11.99
C PHE A 53 9.54 -7.16 12.58
N PRO A 54 9.53 -7.46 13.89
CA PRO A 54 10.59 -8.24 14.55
C PRO A 54 10.87 -9.59 13.92
N GLU A 55 9.83 -10.25 13.39
CA GLU A 55 9.97 -11.53 12.68
C GLU A 55 10.88 -11.41 11.44
N LEU A 56 10.91 -10.24 10.79
CA LEU A 56 11.73 -10.03 9.62
C LEU A 56 13.21 -10.12 9.96
N TYR A 57 13.61 -9.52 11.08
CA TYR A 57 14.99 -9.65 11.58
C TYR A 57 15.37 -11.12 11.85
N GLU A 58 14.47 -11.89 12.47
CA GLU A 58 14.69 -13.32 12.72
C GLU A 58 14.89 -14.14 11.43
N PHE A 59 14.17 -13.77 10.38
CA PHE A 59 14.33 -14.43 9.08
C PHE A 59 15.64 -14.07 8.37
N ILE A 60 16.10 -12.81 8.46
CA ILE A 60 17.28 -12.35 7.71
C ILE A 60 18.59 -12.61 8.43
N LYS A 61 18.58 -12.61 9.77
CA LYS A 61 19.80 -12.90 10.53
C LYS A 61 20.32 -14.29 10.19
N GLY A 62 21.60 -14.36 9.80
CA GLY A 62 22.24 -15.61 9.41
C GLY A 62 21.97 -16.08 7.97
N HIS A 63 21.08 -15.41 7.20
CA HIS A 63 20.81 -15.72 5.79
C HIS A 63 21.59 -14.83 4.80
N THR A 64 22.18 -13.76 5.27
CA THR A 64 22.98 -12.86 4.44
C THR A 64 24.30 -12.52 5.10
N LYS A 65 25.32 -12.20 4.28
CA LYS A 65 26.57 -11.61 4.73
C LYS A 65 26.55 -10.09 4.67
N ALA A 66 25.52 -9.50 4.06
CA ALA A 66 25.40 -8.06 3.92
C ALA A 66 25.25 -7.37 5.27
N THR A 67 25.75 -6.15 5.36
CA THR A 67 25.51 -5.27 6.51
C THR A 67 24.00 -4.96 6.60
N LEU A 68 23.41 -5.25 7.75
CA LEU A 68 21.98 -5.01 8.00
C LEU A 68 21.74 -3.54 8.34
N VAL A 69 20.83 -2.89 7.60
CA VAL A 69 20.46 -1.48 7.80
C VAL A 69 18.95 -1.40 8.10
N PRO A 70 18.55 -1.21 9.35
CA PRO A 70 17.14 -1.12 9.72
C PRO A 70 16.50 0.19 9.25
N PHE A 71 15.19 0.15 9.02
CA PHE A 71 14.37 1.36 9.08
C PHE A 71 13.15 1.13 9.99
N SER A 72 12.69 2.20 10.64
CA SER A 72 11.55 2.14 11.55
C SER A 72 10.75 3.45 11.52
N ARG A 73 9.44 3.31 11.51
CA ARG A 73 8.50 4.41 11.73
C ARG A 73 8.12 4.54 13.22
N LYS A 74 8.27 3.46 14.00
CA LYS A 74 7.78 3.38 15.38
C LYS A 74 8.85 3.67 16.42
N SER A 75 10.12 3.53 16.06
CA SER A 75 11.24 3.61 17.01
C SER A 75 12.36 4.47 16.46
N VAL A 76 12.99 5.24 17.35
CA VAL A 76 14.26 5.92 17.08
C VAL A 76 15.35 4.86 16.98
N LEU A 77 16.19 4.94 15.95
CA LEU A 77 17.28 4.01 15.71
C LEU A 77 18.63 4.71 15.82
N GLU A 78 19.60 4.03 16.41
CA GLU A 78 20.99 4.51 16.42
C GLU A 78 21.62 4.50 15.00
N HIS A 79 21.30 3.45 14.22
CA HIS A 79 21.73 3.28 12.84
C HIS A 79 20.52 3.01 11.94
N GLY A 80 20.60 3.47 10.68
CA GLY A 80 19.53 3.28 9.71
C GLY A 80 18.60 4.48 9.59
N ALA A 81 17.41 4.28 9.00
CA ALA A 81 16.45 5.34 8.76
C ALA A 81 15.29 5.27 9.77
N TYR A 82 14.90 6.41 10.32
CA TYR A 82 13.72 6.46 11.20
C TYR A 82 13.01 7.82 11.07
N ALA A 83 11.78 7.87 11.58
CA ALA A 83 11.01 9.11 11.64
C ALA A 83 10.60 9.40 13.09
N ASP A 84 10.61 10.69 13.46
CA ASP A 84 9.84 11.20 14.58
C ASP A 84 8.50 11.81 14.09
N GLU A 85 7.87 12.66 14.89
CA GLU A 85 6.59 13.29 14.55
C GLU A 85 6.69 14.27 13.37
N THR A 86 7.86 14.77 13.04
CA THR A 86 8.06 15.87 12.07
C THR A 86 9.11 15.58 10.99
N THR A 87 10.07 14.72 11.27
CA THR A 87 11.32 14.63 10.50
C THR A 87 11.75 13.18 10.26
N ILE A 88 12.33 12.95 9.11
CA ILE A 88 13.00 11.69 8.74
C ILE A 88 14.51 11.86 8.94
N TYR A 89 15.12 10.86 9.57
CA TYR A 89 16.53 10.78 9.90
C TYR A 89 17.22 9.58 9.23
N PHE A 90 18.51 9.69 9.06
CA PHE A 90 19.38 8.56 8.72
C PHE A 90 20.67 8.64 9.54
N ASN A 91 20.97 7.59 10.33
CA ASN A 91 22.12 7.54 11.26
C ASN A 91 22.19 8.77 12.19
N GLY A 92 21.05 9.22 12.69
CA GLY A 92 20.95 10.38 13.58
C GLY A 92 20.96 11.75 12.89
N GLU A 93 21.26 11.83 11.59
CA GLU A 93 21.22 13.08 10.83
C GLU A 93 19.83 13.33 10.22
N ALA A 94 19.30 14.54 10.38
CA ALA A 94 18.05 14.96 9.75
C ALA A 94 18.23 14.98 8.22
N VAL A 95 17.33 14.30 7.51
CA VAL A 95 17.34 14.20 6.05
C VAL A 95 16.28 15.10 5.43
N MET A 96 15.02 15.03 5.91
CA MET A 96 13.91 15.80 5.34
C MET A 96 12.72 15.86 6.30
N PRO A 97 11.82 16.86 6.17
CA PRO A 97 10.60 16.89 6.95
C PRO A 97 9.57 15.87 6.45
N LEU A 98 8.77 15.30 7.36
CA LEU A 98 7.68 14.36 7.02
C LEU A 98 6.63 14.98 6.08
N GLU A 99 6.37 16.28 6.20
CA GLU A 99 5.43 17.03 5.33
C GLU A 99 5.83 17.02 3.83
N ALA A 100 7.08 16.66 3.51
CA ALA A 100 7.53 16.50 2.13
C ALA A 100 6.86 15.31 1.43
N ILE A 101 6.31 14.34 2.19
CA ILE A 101 5.63 13.17 1.65
C ILE A 101 4.24 13.58 1.16
N GLN A 102 4.03 13.53 -0.16
CA GLN A 102 2.78 13.96 -0.79
C GLN A 102 1.72 12.84 -0.89
N VAL A 103 2.10 11.60 -0.66
CA VAL A 103 1.23 10.42 -0.77
C VAL A 103 0.64 10.06 0.59
N PRO A 104 -0.68 9.82 0.70
CA PRO A 104 -1.32 9.54 1.97
C PRO A 104 -1.00 8.14 2.50
N GLY A 105 -1.10 7.99 3.83
CA GLY A 105 -1.03 6.70 4.52
C GLY A 105 0.33 6.37 5.13
N VAL A 106 0.29 5.78 6.31
CA VAL A 106 1.48 5.43 7.12
C VAL A 106 2.43 4.46 6.40
N GLN A 107 1.91 3.57 5.55
CA GLN A 107 2.71 2.68 4.72
C GLN A 107 3.63 3.43 3.75
N ASN A 108 3.26 4.65 3.34
CA ASN A 108 4.09 5.47 2.47
C ASN A 108 5.24 6.12 3.25
N ILE A 109 5.09 6.38 4.54
CA ILE A 109 6.21 6.77 5.41
C ILE A 109 7.24 5.62 5.46
N GLU A 110 6.80 4.38 5.65
CA GLU A 110 7.68 3.19 5.64
C GLU A 110 8.41 3.03 4.29
N ASN A 111 7.69 3.21 3.18
CA ASN A 111 8.28 3.17 1.83
C ASN A 111 9.33 4.28 1.64
N VAL A 112 9.07 5.49 2.13
CA VAL A 112 10.02 6.61 2.06
C VAL A 112 11.23 6.36 2.94
N LEU A 113 11.06 5.82 4.16
CA LEU A 113 12.17 5.43 5.03
C LEU A 113 13.10 4.42 4.35
N ALA A 114 12.53 3.39 3.72
CA ALA A 114 13.28 2.43 2.93
C ALA A 114 14.04 3.12 1.77
N ALA A 115 13.37 4.01 1.04
CA ALA A 115 13.98 4.76 -0.07
C ALA A 115 15.09 5.70 0.41
N VAL A 116 14.91 6.37 1.55
CA VAL A 116 15.94 7.21 2.18
C VAL A 116 17.17 6.38 2.54
N ALA A 117 16.98 5.23 3.22
CA ALA A 117 18.08 4.36 3.59
C ALA A 117 18.88 3.90 2.35
N ILE A 118 18.17 3.40 1.32
CA ILE A 118 18.81 2.96 0.06
C ILE A 118 19.57 4.12 -0.59
N SER A 119 18.96 5.30 -0.70
CA SER A 119 19.55 6.46 -1.37
C SER A 119 20.79 6.99 -0.63
N LYS A 120 20.72 7.06 0.70
CA LYS A 120 21.86 7.49 1.54
C LYS A 120 23.03 6.52 1.43
N LEU A 121 22.78 5.21 1.43
CA LEU A 121 23.82 4.19 1.21
C LEU A 121 24.46 4.26 -0.17
N GLN A 122 23.81 4.86 -1.15
CA GLN A 122 24.33 5.10 -2.49
C GLN A 122 24.89 6.53 -2.68
N GLY A 123 25.03 7.30 -1.60
CA GLY A 123 25.67 8.62 -1.62
C GLY A 123 24.77 9.77 -2.07
N ALA A 124 23.47 9.58 -2.11
CA ALA A 124 22.56 10.68 -2.43
C ALA A 124 22.56 11.78 -1.36
N THR A 125 22.49 13.03 -1.81
CA THR A 125 22.39 14.19 -0.90
C THR A 125 21.00 14.29 -0.33
N LYS A 126 20.85 14.90 0.85
CA LYS A 126 19.56 15.12 1.47
C LYS A 126 18.65 16.03 0.65
N GLU A 127 19.20 17.05 0.01
CA GLU A 127 18.48 17.95 -0.89
C GLU A 127 17.93 17.20 -2.12
N GLY A 128 18.71 16.26 -2.68
CA GLY A 128 18.29 15.40 -3.79
C GLY A 128 17.16 14.45 -3.38
N ILE A 129 17.25 13.85 -2.19
CA ILE A 129 16.23 12.97 -1.64
C ILE A 129 14.93 13.74 -1.39
N GLU A 130 15.00 14.87 -0.68
CA GLU A 130 13.83 15.69 -0.39
C GLU A 130 13.13 16.17 -1.66
N LYS A 131 13.91 16.67 -2.65
CA LYS A 131 13.36 17.07 -3.94
C LYS A 131 12.62 15.94 -4.65
N ALA A 132 13.20 14.73 -4.65
CA ALA A 132 12.58 13.56 -5.26
C ALA A 132 11.27 13.18 -4.55
N VAL A 133 11.25 13.18 -3.21
CA VAL A 133 10.05 12.84 -2.43
C VAL A 133 8.96 13.90 -2.62
N ARG A 134 9.28 15.20 -2.61
CA ARG A 134 8.31 16.28 -2.88
C ARG A 134 7.70 16.21 -4.27
N SER A 135 8.43 15.69 -5.26
CA SER A 135 7.93 15.52 -6.63
C SER A 135 7.16 14.22 -6.85
N PHE A 136 7.18 13.29 -5.88
CA PHE A 136 6.53 12.00 -6.00
C PHE A 136 5.07 12.06 -5.53
N HIS A 137 4.15 11.99 -6.47
CA HIS A 137 2.71 12.04 -6.22
C HIS A 137 2.05 10.65 -6.21
N GLY A 138 2.83 9.61 -6.01
CA GLY A 138 2.35 8.23 -5.95
C GLY A 138 2.48 7.46 -7.26
N VAL A 139 2.16 6.18 -7.17
CA VAL A 139 2.09 5.28 -8.34
C VAL A 139 0.66 5.32 -8.88
N LYS A 140 0.53 5.41 -10.20
CA LYS A 140 -0.79 5.33 -10.85
C LYS A 140 -1.59 4.14 -10.29
N HIS A 141 -2.86 4.41 -9.97
CA HIS A 141 -3.82 3.40 -9.51
C HIS A 141 -3.54 2.77 -8.12
N ARG A 142 -2.68 3.40 -7.32
CA ARG A 142 -2.49 3.07 -5.89
C ARG A 142 -2.78 4.29 -5.05
N THR A 143 -3.96 4.33 -4.45
CA THR A 143 -4.46 5.46 -3.66
C THR A 143 -4.12 6.80 -4.33
N GLN A 144 -4.19 6.79 -5.67
CA GLN A 144 -3.79 7.91 -6.52
C GLN A 144 -4.82 9.04 -6.38
N TYR A 145 -4.37 10.21 -5.95
CA TYR A 145 -5.21 11.42 -6.05
C TYR A 145 -5.49 11.71 -7.53
N VAL A 146 -6.75 11.88 -7.88
CA VAL A 146 -7.20 12.19 -9.25
C VAL A 146 -7.47 13.68 -9.39
N LYS A 147 -8.44 14.18 -8.61
CA LYS A 147 -8.82 15.59 -8.61
C LYS A 147 -9.75 15.93 -7.44
N THR A 148 -9.99 17.21 -7.24
CA THR A 148 -11.05 17.73 -6.37
C THR A 148 -12.17 18.31 -7.23
N ILE A 149 -13.41 17.91 -6.97
CA ILE A 149 -14.62 18.43 -7.63
C ILE A 149 -15.54 18.92 -6.52
N GLU A 150 -15.87 20.21 -6.52
CA GLU A 150 -16.75 20.84 -5.54
C GLU A 150 -16.42 20.46 -4.08
N GLY A 151 -15.12 20.53 -3.72
CA GLY A 151 -14.63 20.19 -2.40
C GLY A 151 -14.52 18.71 -2.08
N ARG A 152 -14.91 17.80 -2.97
CA ARG A 152 -14.79 16.34 -2.82
C ARG A 152 -13.51 15.86 -3.46
N LYS A 153 -12.71 15.07 -2.75
CA LYS A 153 -11.43 14.53 -3.26
C LYS A 153 -11.62 13.13 -3.82
N PHE A 154 -11.24 12.91 -5.06
CA PHE A 154 -11.31 11.62 -5.74
C PHE A 154 -9.98 10.90 -5.71
N TYR A 155 -10.01 9.63 -5.30
CA TYR A 155 -8.85 8.74 -5.29
C TYR A 155 -9.12 7.46 -6.06
N ASN A 156 -8.15 7.09 -6.89
CA ASN A 156 -8.16 5.85 -7.66
C ASN A 156 -7.18 4.84 -7.05
N ASP A 157 -7.72 3.78 -6.47
CA ASP A 157 -6.98 2.64 -5.93
C ASP A 157 -7.41 1.34 -6.62
N SER A 158 -7.69 1.40 -7.92
CA SER A 158 -8.17 0.25 -8.70
C SER A 158 -7.21 -0.94 -8.73
N LYS A 159 -5.98 -0.78 -8.27
CA LYS A 159 -5.03 -1.87 -8.04
C LYS A 159 -5.29 -2.67 -6.76
N ALA A 160 -6.20 -2.25 -5.91
CA ALA A 160 -6.66 -2.99 -4.74
C ALA A 160 -7.58 -4.15 -5.16
N THR A 161 -7.00 -5.20 -5.69
CA THR A 161 -7.71 -6.39 -6.22
C THR A 161 -7.97 -7.46 -5.16
N ASN A 162 -7.80 -7.13 -3.88
CA ASN A 162 -8.09 -7.97 -2.74
C ASN A 162 -8.45 -7.13 -1.50
N ILE A 163 -9.02 -7.77 -0.49
CA ILE A 163 -9.50 -7.15 0.73
C ILE A 163 -8.39 -6.40 1.48
N ILE A 164 -7.21 -7.01 1.63
CA ILE A 164 -6.07 -6.42 2.38
C ILE A 164 -5.62 -5.10 1.76
N ALA A 165 -5.62 -5.00 0.43
CA ALA A 165 -5.26 -3.77 -0.26
C ALA A 165 -6.30 -2.66 0.03
N THR A 166 -7.60 -2.96 -0.05
CA THR A 166 -8.66 -1.99 0.27
C THR A 166 -8.63 -1.58 1.74
N GLN A 167 -8.39 -2.50 2.67
CA GLN A 167 -8.17 -2.16 4.08
C GLN A 167 -7.03 -1.15 4.25
N THR A 168 -5.91 -1.36 3.53
CA THR A 168 -4.76 -0.47 3.58
C THR A 168 -5.09 0.91 3.04
N ALA A 169 -5.85 0.99 1.94
CA ALA A 169 -6.32 2.26 1.39
C ALA A 169 -7.25 3.01 2.36
N LEU A 170 -8.21 2.32 2.97
CA LEU A 170 -9.13 2.91 3.95
C LEU A 170 -8.41 3.45 5.19
N ARG A 171 -7.38 2.75 5.67
CA ARG A 171 -6.54 3.23 6.79
C ARG A 171 -5.78 4.52 6.48
N SER A 172 -5.61 4.86 5.20
CA SER A 172 -5.00 6.15 4.81
C SER A 172 -5.91 7.35 5.04
N PHE A 173 -7.20 7.13 5.31
CA PHE A 173 -8.23 8.14 5.45
C PHE A 173 -9.00 8.06 6.78
N THR A 174 -8.43 7.53 7.84
CA THR A 174 -9.11 7.26 9.13
C THR A 174 -9.79 8.48 9.76
N ASN A 175 -9.30 9.68 9.47
CA ASN A 175 -9.85 10.94 9.99
C ASN A 175 -10.76 11.65 8.98
N GLN A 176 -11.17 10.98 7.90
CA GLN A 176 -11.98 11.53 6.82
C GLN A 176 -13.13 10.60 6.51
N SER A 177 -14.30 11.18 6.19
CA SER A 177 -15.46 10.42 5.73
C SER A 177 -15.24 9.95 4.28
N VAL A 178 -15.53 8.68 4.02
CA VAL A 178 -15.30 8.02 2.72
C VAL A 178 -16.60 7.55 2.12
N VAL A 179 -16.81 7.82 0.84
CA VAL A 179 -17.72 7.09 -0.04
C VAL A 179 -16.90 6.08 -0.81
N LEU A 180 -17.11 4.78 -0.53
CA LEU A 180 -16.33 3.69 -1.09
C LEU A 180 -17.01 3.12 -2.32
N ILE A 181 -16.29 3.04 -3.44
CA ILE A 181 -16.70 2.28 -4.64
C ILE A 181 -15.96 0.94 -4.58
N ALA A 182 -16.72 -0.18 -4.48
CA ALA A 182 -16.16 -1.52 -4.38
C ALA A 182 -16.94 -2.53 -5.22
N GLY A 183 -16.25 -3.57 -5.70
CA GLY A 183 -16.86 -4.63 -6.49
C GLY A 183 -15.96 -5.19 -7.58
N GLY A 184 -16.45 -6.18 -8.29
CA GLY A 184 -15.73 -6.87 -9.36
C GLY A 184 -15.98 -8.37 -9.36
N LEU A 185 -15.02 -9.14 -9.88
CA LEU A 185 -15.08 -10.59 -10.05
C LEU A 185 -15.25 -11.32 -8.72
N ASP A 186 -16.19 -12.24 -8.65
CA ASP A 186 -16.39 -13.12 -7.50
C ASP A 186 -15.45 -14.33 -7.56
N ARG A 187 -14.51 -14.41 -6.62
CA ARG A 187 -13.59 -15.55 -6.43
C ARG A 187 -14.06 -16.50 -5.32
N GLY A 188 -15.30 -16.41 -4.89
CA GLY A 188 -15.86 -17.25 -3.83
C GLY A 188 -15.57 -16.80 -2.41
N ASN A 189 -14.83 -15.70 -2.19
CA ASN A 189 -14.51 -15.18 -0.86
C ASN A 189 -15.70 -14.36 -0.30
N GLY A 190 -15.85 -14.36 1.05
CA GLY A 190 -16.66 -13.37 1.77
C GLY A 190 -15.89 -12.07 1.99
N PHE A 191 -16.58 -11.08 2.60
CA PHE A 191 -15.98 -9.77 2.89
C PHE A 191 -15.94 -9.45 4.40
N GLU A 192 -16.05 -10.48 5.25
CA GLU A 192 -16.02 -10.35 6.71
C GLU A 192 -14.72 -9.71 7.20
N GLU A 193 -13.59 -10.01 6.54
CA GLU A 193 -12.31 -9.41 6.86
C GLU A 193 -12.27 -7.91 6.56
N LEU A 194 -13.12 -7.40 5.66
CA LEU A 194 -13.18 -5.96 5.35
C LEU A 194 -13.88 -5.16 6.44
N GLU A 195 -14.84 -5.77 7.16
CA GLU A 195 -15.71 -5.13 8.14
C GLU A 195 -14.97 -4.23 9.15
N PRO A 196 -13.86 -4.66 9.79
CA PRO A 196 -13.16 -3.83 10.78
C PRO A 196 -12.57 -2.53 10.20
N SER A 197 -12.43 -2.44 8.89
CA SER A 197 -11.82 -1.27 8.21
C SER A 197 -12.87 -0.29 7.65
N LEU A 198 -14.16 -0.60 7.78
CA LEU A 198 -15.25 0.22 7.23
C LEU A 198 -15.73 1.35 8.17
N GLY A 199 -15.10 1.53 9.33
CA GLY A 199 -15.57 2.49 10.35
C GLY A 199 -15.61 3.96 9.92
N ASN A 200 -14.87 4.36 8.89
CA ASN A 200 -14.90 5.70 8.30
C ASN A 200 -15.67 5.75 6.97
N VAL A 201 -16.26 4.63 6.52
CA VAL A 201 -17.06 4.55 5.30
C VAL A 201 -18.48 4.97 5.62
N ARG A 202 -18.91 6.09 5.07
CA ARG A 202 -20.27 6.62 5.26
C ARG A 202 -21.28 6.01 4.32
N GLU A 203 -20.86 5.65 3.11
CA GLU A 203 -21.68 5.03 2.10
C GLU A 203 -20.85 4.15 1.18
N MET A 204 -21.45 3.07 0.71
CA MET A 204 -20.84 2.20 -0.29
C MET A 204 -21.62 2.26 -1.59
N VAL A 205 -20.91 2.31 -2.72
CA VAL A 205 -21.46 2.06 -4.05
C VAL A 205 -20.84 0.79 -4.57
N VAL A 206 -21.65 -0.25 -4.76
CA VAL A 206 -21.17 -1.59 -5.07
C VAL A 206 -21.61 -2.05 -6.46
N TYR A 207 -20.71 -2.75 -7.17
CA TYR A 207 -20.93 -3.14 -8.55
C TYR A 207 -20.35 -4.53 -8.86
N GLY A 208 -20.64 -5.03 -10.08
CA GLY A 208 -20.08 -6.28 -10.61
C GLY A 208 -20.63 -7.53 -9.92
N GLU A 209 -19.96 -8.66 -10.08
CA GLU A 209 -20.42 -9.95 -9.57
C GLU A 209 -20.53 -10.00 -8.05
N THR A 210 -19.70 -9.26 -7.33
CA THR A 210 -19.66 -9.26 -5.85
C THR A 210 -20.63 -8.27 -5.21
N LYS A 211 -21.44 -7.52 -5.97
CA LYS A 211 -22.30 -6.45 -5.47
C LYS A 211 -23.25 -6.88 -4.35
N GLU A 212 -23.88 -8.07 -4.45
CA GLU A 212 -24.79 -8.55 -3.42
C GLU A 212 -24.09 -8.96 -2.13
N LYS A 213 -22.88 -9.53 -2.21
CA LYS A 213 -22.07 -9.88 -1.03
C LYS A 213 -21.61 -8.62 -0.29
N LEU A 214 -21.15 -7.62 -1.03
CA LEU A 214 -20.72 -6.32 -0.48
C LEU A 214 -21.91 -5.54 0.10
N LYS A 215 -23.09 -5.62 -0.54
CA LYS A 215 -24.33 -5.07 -0.01
C LYS A 215 -24.67 -5.69 1.36
N ALA A 216 -24.65 -7.03 1.45
CA ALA A 216 -24.92 -7.72 2.72
C ALA A 216 -23.92 -7.30 3.83
N THR A 217 -22.63 -7.10 3.49
CA THR A 217 -21.62 -6.60 4.42
C THR A 217 -21.94 -5.17 4.88
N ALA A 218 -22.33 -4.27 3.97
CA ALA A 218 -22.72 -2.90 4.29
C ALA A 218 -23.97 -2.85 5.18
N GLU A 219 -25.01 -3.60 4.83
CA GLU A 219 -26.28 -3.67 5.59
C GLU A 219 -26.07 -4.20 7.02
N LYS A 220 -25.22 -5.22 7.19
CA LYS A 220 -24.85 -5.75 8.52
C LYS A 220 -24.24 -4.66 9.42
N LEU A 221 -23.49 -3.72 8.85
CA LEU A 221 -22.88 -2.62 9.57
C LEU A 221 -23.72 -1.33 9.55
N SER A 222 -24.94 -1.38 9.02
CA SER A 222 -25.85 -0.24 8.85
C SER A 222 -25.22 0.89 8.02
N ILE A 223 -24.34 0.55 7.05
CA ILE A 223 -23.75 1.49 6.10
C ILE A 223 -24.72 1.62 4.91
N PRO A 224 -25.17 2.83 4.54
CA PRO A 224 -25.96 3.05 3.33
C PRO A 224 -25.24 2.49 2.11
N VAL A 225 -25.99 1.80 1.23
CA VAL A 225 -25.42 1.14 0.06
C VAL A 225 -26.27 1.37 -1.18
N THR A 226 -25.61 1.76 -2.27
CA THR A 226 -26.19 1.85 -3.60
C THR A 226 -25.62 0.73 -4.46
N VAL A 227 -26.49 -0.05 -5.09
CA VAL A 227 -26.11 -1.17 -5.98
C VAL A 227 -26.27 -0.74 -7.43
N VAL A 228 -25.27 -1.01 -8.24
CA VAL A 228 -25.25 -0.75 -9.68
C VAL A 228 -24.66 -1.95 -10.43
N GLU A 229 -24.78 -1.97 -11.75
CA GLU A 229 -24.25 -3.08 -12.55
C GLU A 229 -22.78 -2.86 -12.92
N THR A 230 -22.38 -1.64 -13.24
CA THR A 230 -21.05 -1.34 -13.80
C THR A 230 -20.30 -0.29 -12.99
N LEU A 231 -18.97 -0.26 -13.15
CA LEU A 231 -18.13 0.78 -12.57
C LEU A 231 -18.48 2.17 -13.14
N GLU A 232 -18.82 2.25 -14.43
CA GLU A 232 -19.23 3.50 -15.06
C GLU A 232 -20.46 4.11 -14.41
N GLU A 233 -21.43 3.27 -13.99
CA GLU A 233 -22.60 3.71 -13.24
C GLU A 233 -22.24 4.06 -11.78
N ALA A 234 -21.25 3.40 -11.20
CA ALA A 234 -20.87 3.59 -9.80
C ALA A 234 -20.28 4.99 -9.54
N VAL A 235 -19.45 5.50 -10.45
CA VAL A 235 -18.75 6.77 -10.25
C VAL A 235 -19.72 7.97 -10.09
N PRO A 236 -20.69 8.20 -10.99
CA PRO A 236 -21.66 9.29 -10.80
C PRO A 236 -22.56 9.09 -9.60
N LYS A 237 -22.87 7.85 -9.20
CA LYS A 237 -23.63 7.58 -7.97
C LYS A 237 -22.83 7.93 -6.73
N ALA A 238 -21.55 7.56 -6.67
CA ALA A 238 -20.69 7.92 -5.56
C ALA A 238 -20.46 9.45 -5.46
N TYR A 239 -20.35 10.14 -6.60
CA TYR A 239 -20.32 11.60 -6.61
C TYR A 239 -21.60 12.19 -6.02
N ALA A 240 -22.77 11.76 -6.50
CA ALA A 240 -24.08 12.24 -6.02
C ALA A 240 -24.31 11.95 -4.52
N ALA A 241 -23.82 10.83 -4.04
CA ALA A 241 -23.86 10.43 -2.64
C ALA A 241 -22.92 11.22 -1.74
N SER A 242 -21.77 11.68 -2.28
CA SER A 242 -20.73 12.36 -1.52
C SER A 242 -21.05 13.83 -1.18
N ARG A 243 -20.41 14.34 -0.13
CA ARG A 243 -20.55 15.73 0.34
C ARG A 243 -19.21 16.45 0.25
N GLU A 244 -19.25 17.79 0.28
CA GLU A 244 -18.05 18.61 0.37
C GLU A 244 -17.18 18.18 1.57
N GLY A 245 -15.87 18.09 1.37
CA GLY A 245 -14.90 17.63 2.37
C GLY A 245 -14.70 16.12 2.43
N GLU A 246 -15.57 15.32 1.79
CA GLU A 246 -15.46 13.85 1.80
C GLU A 246 -14.51 13.33 0.71
N ILE A 247 -14.08 12.08 0.92
CA ILE A 247 -13.28 11.30 -0.03
C ILE A 247 -14.22 10.40 -0.85
N VAL A 248 -14.09 10.42 -2.16
CA VAL A 248 -14.62 9.37 -3.05
C VAL A 248 -13.47 8.45 -3.43
N LEU A 249 -13.51 7.21 -2.95
CA LEU A 249 -12.43 6.25 -3.10
C LEU A 249 -12.89 5.06 -3.94
N LEU A 250 -12.29 4.88 -5.11
CA LEU A 250 -12.36 3.60 -5.82
C LEU A 250 -11.30 2.67 -5.25
N SER A 251 -11.72 1.64 -4.49
CA SER A 251 -10.86 0.57 -3.98
C SER A 251 -11.65 -0.75 -4.00
N PRO A 252 -11.56 -1.50 -5.12
CA PRO A 252 -12.53 -2.53 -5.49
C PRO A 252 -12.60 -3.72 -4.53
N ALA A 253 -11.54 -4.06 -3.82
CA ALA A 253 -11.35 -5.32 -3.08
C ALA A 253 -11.40 -6.60 -3.95
N CYS A 254 -11.67 -6.46 -5.24
CA CYS A 254 -11.87 -7.53 -6.21
C CYS A 254 -11.04 -7.30 -7.48
N ALA A 255 -10.77 -8.37 -8.23
CA ALA A 255 -10.25 -8.24 -9.59
C ALA A 255 -11.33 -7.68 -10.53
N SER A 256 -10.92 -7.04 -11.61
CA SER A 256 -11.82 -6.35 -12.57
C SER A 256 -12.23 -7.21 -13.78
N TRP A 257 -11.92 -8.51 -13.77
CA TRP A 257 -12.05 -9.37 -14.95
C TRP A 257 -13.49 -9.76 -15.31
N ASP A 258 -14.46 -9.42 -14.46
CA ASP A 258 -15.89 -9.52 -14.75
C ASP A 258 -16.36 -8.45 -15.76
N GLN A 259 -15.70 -7.29 -15.80
CA GLN A 259 -16.08 -6.17 -16.66
C GLN A 259 -15.00 -5.71 -17.62
N PHE A 260 -13.72 -5.97 -17.30
CA PHE A 260 -12.59 -5.42 -18.06
C PHE A 260 -11.53 -6.50 -18.34
N ALA A 261 -10.94 -6.48 -19.54
CA ALA A 261 -9.88 -7.41 -19.94
C ALA A 261 -8.62 -7.30 -19.04
N ASN A 262 -8.39 -6.12 -18.46
CA ASN A 262 -7.34 -5.89 -17.46
C ASN A 262 -7.71 -4.72 -16.56
N PHE A 263 -6.97 -4.57 -15.45
CA PHE A 263 -7.20 -3.53 -14.46
C PHE A 263 -6.87 -2.10 -14.99
N GLU A 264 -6.18 -1.97 -16.12
CA GLU A 264 -5.83 -0.67 -16.72
C GLU A 264 -6.98 -0.05 -17.51
N ILE A 265 -7.84 -0.84 -18.12
CA ILE A 265 -8.99 -0.37 -18.90
C ILE A 265 -10.08 0.18 -17.97
N GLY A 266 -10.42 -0.53 -16.91
CA GLY A 266 -11.41 -0.08 -15.91
C GLY A 266 -11.06 1.22 -15.18
N ARG A 267 -9.81 1.66 -15.28
CA ARG A 267 -9.27 2.86 -14.62
C ARG A 267 -9.52 4.17 -15.35
N ALA A 268 -9.85 4.10 -16.65
CA ALA A 268 -10.12 5.29 -17.45
C ALA A 268 -11.45 5.97 -17.08
N HIS A 269 -12.27 5.32 -16.26
CA HIS A 269 -13.63 5.75 -15.91
C HIS A 269 -13.75 6.48 -14.57
N VAL A 270 -12.63 6.67 -13.82
CA VAL A 270 -12.62 7.33 -12.49
C VAL A 270 -12.01 8.72 -12.56
#